data_8eabc96f4f3cb9b79e4a639712883b57
#
_entry.id   8eabc96f4f3cb9b79e4a639712883b57
#
_cell.length_a   1.000
_cell.length_b   1.000
_cell.length_c   1.000
_cell.angle_alpha   90.00
_cell.angle_beta   90.00
_cell.angle_gamma   90.00
#
_symmetry.space_group_name_H-M   'P 1'
#
loop_
_entity.id
_entity.type
_entity.pdbx_description
1 polymer ?
#
loop_
_entity_poly.entity_id
_entity_poly.type
_entity_poly.pdbx_seq_one_letter_code
_entity_poly.pdbx_strand_id
1 'polypeptide(L)'
;MLNILVTGGGGQLSLAIAEAAENTADNYTILSHAELDICDHKAVESMLRSKEIDVVVNCAAYTNVERAEEDMDVYRINRDAVAGLSTLCKRYKTTLLHISTDYVFGGDTTRNTPYLEDDPTAPINNYGLSKAEGEEAVVANGGIVIRTSWLYSPWGNNFVRTIIGLTTTEPTLKVVDDQRGTPTSALTLARMIVGLIERRQILHMSGIYHYTDRGEATWYEFACEIARICNASCTITACSSTDRPTRAKRPAYSVLSKRRICTFDEIILTDWKVALAECITRIKQN
;
A
#
# COMPACT_ATOMS: atom_id res chain seq x y z
N MET A 1 22.11 3.01 -15.30
CA MET A 1 21.32 3.98 -14.52
C MET A 1 19.92 3.98 -15.11
N LEU A 2 18.88 3.78 -14.31
CA LEU A 2 17.48 3.83 -14.76
C LEU A 2 16.87 5.17 -14.39
N ASN A 3 15.89 5.61 -15.18
CA ASN A 3 15.05 6.76 -14.88
C ASN A 3 13.72 6.24 -14.33
N ILE A 4 13.45 6.52 -13.05
CA ILE A 4 12.28 6.06 -12.33
C ILE A 4 11.34 7.24 -12.07
N LEU A 5 10.09 7.09 -12.48
CA LEU A 5 9.00 8.00 -12.13
C LEU A 5 8.19 7.41 -10.98
N VAL A 6 8.06 8.15 -9.88
CA VAL A 6 7.18 7.79 -8.76
C VAL A 6 6.02 8.78 -8.72
N THR A 7 4.80 8.30 -8.88
CA THR A 7 3.59 9.14 -8.78
C THR A 7 3.04 9.14 -7.35
N GLY A 8 2.18 10.10 -7.03
CA GLY A 8 1.61 10.24 -5.69
C GLY A 8 2.61 10.78 -4.66
N GLY A 9 3.51 11.66 -5.11
CA GLY A 9 4.48 12.35 -4.27
C GLY A 9 3.82 13.06 -3.08
N GLY A 10 4.47 13.02 -1.93
CA GLY A 10 3.92 13.49 -0.65
C GLY A 10 3.08 12.46 0.09
N GLY A 11 2.74 11.32 -0.55
CA GLY A 11 2.09 10.18 0.11
C GLY A 11 3.07 9.36 0.96
N GLN A 12 2.54 8.50 1.83
CA GLN A 12 3.33 7.70 2.76
C GLN A 12 4.41 6.86 2.07
N LEU A 13 4.04 6.13 1.02
CA LEU A 13 4.97 5.25 0.31
C LEU A 13 5.95 6.02 -0.55
N SER A 14 5.52 7.08 -1.23
CA SER A 14 6.43 7.89 -2.07
C SER A 14 7.50 8.60 -1.23
N LEU A 15 7.17 9.07 -0.03
CA LEU A 15 8.16 9.61 0.92
C LEU A 15 9.15 8.54 1.39
N ALA A 16 8.66 7.33 1.67
CA ALA A 16 9.52 6.21 2.03
C ALA A 16 10.44 5.77 0.87
N ILE A 17 9.94 5.81 -0.37
CA ILE A 17 10.75 5.53 -1.57
C ILE A 17 11.81 6.62 -1.76
N ALA A 18 11.47 7.90 -1.56
CA ALA A 18 12.42 9.00 -1.63
C ALA A 18 13.62 8.75 -0.71
N GLU A 19 13.33 8.41 0.55
CA GLU A 19 14.38 8.10 1.54
C GLU A 19 15.18 6.84 1.17
N ALA A 20 14.51 5.76 0.79
CA ALA A 20 15.20 4.51 0.43
C ALA A 20 16.10 4.67 -0.81
N ALA A 21 15.77 5.62 -1.69
CA ALA A 21 16.49 5.87 -2.94
C ALA A 21 17.68 6.84 -2.81
N GLU A 22 17.87 7.52 -1.67
CA GLU A 22 18.88 8.58 -1.50
C GLU A 22 20.31 8.18 -1.88
N ASN A 23 20.67 6.91 -1.67
CA ASN A 23 22.01 6.41 -1.91
C ASN A 23 22.10 5.46 -3.12
N THR A 24 21.07 5.43 -3.98
CA THR A 24 21.06 4.61 -5.18
C THR A 24 21.74 5.32 -6.36
N ALA A 25 22.21 4.54 -7.35
CA ALA A 25 22.78 5.10 -8.57
C ALA A 25 21.72 5.48 -9.63
N ASP A 26 20.44 5.20 -9.37
CA ASP A 26 19.35 5.43 -10.30
C ASP A 26 18.69 6.80 -10.09
N ASN A 27 18.07 7.34 -11.14
CA ASN A 27 17.44 8.67 -11.13
C ASN A 27 15.97 8.56 -10.74
N TYR A 28 15.58 9.06 -9.58
CA TYR A 28 14.20 9.09 -9.13
C TYR A 28 13.58 10.48 -9.33
N THR A 29 12.48 10.53 -10.08
CA THR A 29 11.61 11.71 -10.22
C THR A 29 10.31 11.40 -9.49
N ILE A 30 10.09 12.05 -8.35
CA ILE A 30 8.91 11.82 -7.49
C ILE A 30 8.00 13.03 -7.62
N LEU A 31 6.79 12.82 -8.16
CA LEU A 31 5.86 13.89 -8.47
C LEU A 31 4.58 13.77 -7.66
N SER A 32 4.18 14.89 -7.06
CA SER A 32 2.90 15.05 -6.38
C SER A 32 1.74 15.10 -7.38
N HIS A 33 0.51 15.01 -6.87
CA HIS A 33 -0.69 15.18 -7.70
C HIS A 33 -0.72 16.54 -8.43
N ALA A 34 -0.25 17.60 -7.79
CA ALA A 34 -0.21 18.94 -8.39
C ALA A 34 0.82 19.05 -9.55
N GLU A 35 1.88 18.23 -9.52
CA GLU A 35 2.93 18.22 -10.54
C GLU A 35 2.61 17.22 -11.67
N LEU A 36 1.94 16.12 -11.36
CA LEU A 36 1.50 15.12 -12.34
C LEU A 36 0.23 14.40 -11.86
N ASP A 37 -0.93 14.80 -12.37
CA ASP A 37 -2.18 14.07 -12.19
C ASP A 37 -2.18 12.86 -13.14
N ILE A 38 -2.25 11.65 -12.59
CA ILE A 38 -2.32 10.41 -13.40
C ILE A 38 -3.60 10.30 -14.25
N CYS A 39 -4.62 11.12 -13.96
CA CYS A 39 -5.82 11.25 -14.78
C CYS A 39 -5.59 12.09 -16.06
N ASP A 40 -4.55 12.93 -16.09
CA ASP A 40 -4.13 13.64 -17.30
C ASP A 40 -3.18 12.77 -18.14
N HIS A 41 -3.77 11.93 -18.97
CA HIS A 41 -3.01 11.01 -19.82
C HIS A 41 -2.08 11.73 -20.81
N LYS A 42 -2.35 13.00 -21.19
CA LYS A 42 -1.45 13.77 -22.06
C LYS A 42 -0.21 14.22 -21.31
N ALA A 43 -0.38 14.68 -20.07
CA ALA A 43 0.75 15.03 -19.21
C ALA A 43 1.61 13.81 -18.90
N VAL A 44 0.98 12.65 -18.55
CA VAL A 44 1.68 11.39 -18.34
C VAL A 44 2.46 10.96 -19.59
N GLU A 45 1.83 10.97 -20.76
CA GLU A 45 2.49 10.61 -22.04
C GLU A 45 3.69 11.52 -22.34
N SER A 46 3.54 12.84 -22.14
CA SER A 46 4.63 13.80 -22.31
C SER A 46 5.80 13.50 -21.36
N MET A 47 5.51 13.15 -20.10
CA MET A 47 6.53 12.80 -19.11
C MET A 47 7.30 11.54 -19.53
N LEU A 48 6.60 10.46 -19.89
CA LEU A 48 7.22 9.19 -20.29
C LEU A 48 8.16 9.38 -21.50
N ARG A 49 7.72 10.19 -22.48
CA ARG A 49 8.50 10.46 -23.70
C ARG A 49 9.70 11.37 -23.47
N SER A 50 9.53 12.47 -22.70
CA SER A 50 10.56 13.51 -22.56
C SER A 50 11.68 13.13 -21.60
N LYS A 51 11.41 12.21 -20.65
CA LYS A 51 12.35 11.81 -19.59
C LYS A 51 12.90 10.40 -19.78
N GLU A 52 12.55 9.73 -20.87
CA GLU A 52 13.01 8.36 -21.15
C GLU A 52 12.83 7.46 -19.92
N ILE A 53 11.60 7.45 -19.36
CA ILE A 53 11.30 6.70 -18.14
C ILE A 53 11.35 5.20 -18.36
N ASP A 54 12.22 4.51 -17.61
CA ASP A 54 12.35 3.05 -17.65
C ASP A 54 11.33 2.35 -16.76
N VAL A 55 11.05 2.94 -15.59
CA VAL A 55 10.15 2.36 -14.58
C VAL A 55 9.20 3.42 -14.04
N VAL A 56 7.92 3.10 -13.95
CA VAL A 56 6.92 3.87 -13.20
C VAL A 56 6.55 3.09 -11.95
N VAL A 57 6.68 3.73 -10.78
CA VAL A 57 6.11 3.23 -9.52
C VAL A 57 4.87 4.06 -9.21
N ASN A 58 3.70 3.50 -9.46
CA ASN A 58 2.43 4.20 -9.23
C ASN A 58 1.97 4.04 -7.79
N CYS A 59 2.24 5.06 -6.96
CA CYS A 59 1.75 5.20 -5.59
C CYS A 59 0.49 6.10 -5.50
N ALA A 60 0.09 6.75 -6.60
CA ALA A 60 -1.11 7.58 -6.63
C ALA A 60 -2.37 6.70 -6.56
N ALA A 61 -3.27 7.02 -5.64
CA ALA A 61 -4.54 6.35 -5.47
C ALA A 61 -5.54 7.21 -4.67
N TYR A 62 -6.82 6.99 -4.88
CA TYR A 62 -7.87 7.39 -3.96
C TYR A 62 -7.89 6.39 -2.79
N THR A 63 -7.56 6.81 -1.58
CA THR A 63 -7.35 5.91 -0.42
C THR A 63 -8.34 6.09 0.71
N ASN A 64 -9.28 7.05 0.61
CA ASN A 64 -10.31 7.23 1.62
C ASN A 64 -11.42 6.18 1.46
N VAL A 65 -11.27 5.06 2.15
CA VAL A 65 -12.16 3.89 2.05
C VAL A 65 -13.62 4.23 2.40
N GLU A 66 -13.83 5.06 3.44
CA GLU A 66 -15.19 5.43 3.87
C GLU A 66 -15.89 6.32 2.83
N ARG A 67 -15.16 7.30 2.29
CA ARG A 67 -15.70 8.23 1.30
C ARG A 67 -15.87 7.57 -0.07
N ALA A 68 -15.10 6.54 -0.38
CA ALA A 68 -15.21 5.79 -1.62
C ALA A 68 -16.61 5.16 -1.84
N GLU A 69 -17.39 4.96 -0.78
CA GLU A 69 -18.75 4.44 -0.91
C GLU A 69 -19.74 5.42 -1.59
N GLU A 70 -19.40 6.71 -1.63
CA GLU A 70 -20.25 7.78 -2.17
C GLU A 70 -19.55 8.60 -3.27
N ASP A 71 -18.24 8.56 -3.36
CA ASP A 71 -17.44 9.39 -4.24
C ASP A 71 -16.97 8.60 -5.47
N MET A 72 -17.60 8.85 -6.61
CA MET A 72 -17.28 8.16 -7.87
C MET A 72 -15.86 8.46 -8.41
N ASP A 73 -15.17 9.48 -7.88
CA ASP A 73 -13.76 9.74 -8.21
C ASP A 73 -12.85 8.55 -7.85
N VAL A 74 -13.30 7.66 -6.96
CA VAL A 74 -12.58 6.43 -6.64
C VAL A 74 -12.33 5.57 -7.89
N TYR A 75 -13.33 5.45 -8.77
CA TYR A 75 -13.19 4.70 -10.03
C TYR A 75 -12.36 5.45 -11.07
N ARG A 76 -12.55 6.77 -11.17
CA ARG A 76 -11.77 7.61 -12.07
C ARG A 76 -10.26 7.50 -11.78
N ILE A 77 -9.88 7.51 -10.49
CA ILE A 77 -8.47 7.50 -10.07
C ILE A 77 -7.92 6.07 -10.02
N ASN A 78 -8.62 5.13 -9.36
CA ASN A 78 -8.08 3.79 -9.10
C ASN A 78 -8.24 2.81 -10.25
N ARG A 79 -9.18 3.05 -11.17
CA ARG A 79 -9.45 2.21 -12.34
C ARG A 79 -9.04 2.91 -13.64
N ASP A 80 -9.73 4.00 -13.99
CA ASP A 80 -9.61 4.59 -15.34
C ASP A 80 -8.24 5.22 -15.58
N ALA A 81 -7.72 5.99 -14.61
CA ALA A 81 -6.39 6.58 -14.69
C ALA A 81 -5.30 5.50 -14.69
N VAL A 82 -5.46 4.43 -13.89
CA VAL A 82 -4.52 3.31 -13.87
C VAL A 82 -4.53 2.54 -15.19
N ALA A 83 -5.71 2.32 -15.78
CA ALA A 83 -5.83 1.69 -17.10
C ALA A 83 -5.13 2.51 -18.21
N GLY A 84 -5.33 3.84 -18.20
CA GLY A 84 -4.63 4.75 -19.11
C GLY A 84 -3.12 4.74 -18.90
N LEU A 85 -2.67 4.84 -17.65
CA LEU A 85 -1.25 4.78 -17.30
C LEU A 85 -0.62 3.47 -17.77
N SER A 86 -1.25 2.32 -17.53
CA SER A 86 -0.73 1.00 -17.92
C SER A 86 -0.64 0.87 -19.45
N THR A 87 -1.60 1.42 -20.19
CA THR A 87 -1.61 1.44 -21.66
C THR A 87 -0.45 2.28 -22.20
N LEU A 88 -0.20 3.45 -21.59
CA LEU A 88 0.92 4.31 -21.96
C LEU A 88 2.26 3.65 -21.63
N CYS A 89 2.42 3.07 -20.45
CA CYS A 89 3.64 2.34 -20.09
C CYS A 89 3.95 1.21 -21.08
N LYS A 90 2.95 0.42 -21.47
CA LYS A 90 3.12 -0.61 -22.51
C LYS A 90 3.57 -0.02 -23.85
N ARG A 91 2.96 1.10 -24.29
CA ARG A 91 3.29 1.77 -25.56
C ARG A 91 4.75 2.25 -25.58
N TYR A 92 5.21 2.79 -24.46
CA TYR A 92 6.56 3.34 -24.33
C TYR A 92 7.59 2.35 -23.82
N LYS A 93 7.22 1.07 -23.65
CA LYS A 93 8.07 -0.01 -23.11
C LYS A 93 8.64 0.30 -21.74
N THR A 94 7.88 1.06 -20.95
CA THR A 94 8.20 1.40 -19.56
C THR A 94 7.63 0.32 -18.65
N THR A 95 8.39 -0.17 -17.69
CA THR A 95 7.91 -1.11 -16.68
C THR A 95 6.99 -0.38 -15.70
N LEU A 96 5.74 -0.85 -15.54
CA LEU A 96 4.81 -0.31 -14.54
C LEU A 96 4.76 -1.23 -13.32
N LEU A 97 5.05 -0.67 -12.14
CA LEU A 97 4.72 -1.23 -10.84
C LEU A 97 3.58 -0.43 -10.21
N HIS A 98 2.44 -1.08 -9.99
CA HIS A 98 1.25 -0.48 -9.39
C HIS A 98 1.01 -1.02 -7.99
N ILE A 99 0.78 -0.12 -7.02
CA ILE A 99 0.47 -0.49 -5.64
C ILE A 99 -1.03 -0.71 -5.50
N SER A 100 -1.40 -1.90 -5.02
CA SER A 100 -2.77 -2.30 -4.75
C SER A 100 -2.96 -2.66 -3.26
N THR A 101 -4.05 -3.34 -2.93
CA THR A 101 -4.55 -3.50 -1.57
C THR A 101 -5.07 -4.92 -1.30
N ASP A 102 -5.04 -5.32 -0.05
CA ASP A 102 -5.73 -6.51 0.47
C ASP A 102 -7.27 -6.39 0.40
N TYR A 103 -7.82 -5.19 0.22
CA TYR A 103 -9.27 -4.96 0.11
C TYR A 103 -9.88 -5.46 -1.21
N VAL A 104 -9.06 -5.97 -2.13
CA VAL A 104 -9.55 -6.74 -3.29
C VAL A 104 -10.16 -8.09 -2.87
N PHE A 105 -9.97 -8.47 -1.61
CA PHE A 105 -10.55 -9.66 -0.96
C PHE A 105 -11.61 -9.27 0.08
N GLY A 106 -12.33 -10.25 0.62
CA GLY A 106 -13.28 -10.05 1.72
C GLY A 106 -14.64 -10.72 1.52
N GLY A 107 -14.98 -11.12 0.30
CA GLY A 107 -16.24 -11.82 0.01
C GLY A 107 -16.31 -13.25 0.55
N ASP A 108 -15.18 -13.91 0.78
CA ASP A 108 -15.11 -15.22 1.45
C ASP A 108 -15.06 -15.02 2.97
N THR A 109 -16.23 -15.09 3.61
CA THR A 109 -16.39 -14.93 5.06
C THR A 109 -15.92 -16.13 5.87
N THR A 110 -15.56 -17.24 5.23
CA THR A 110 -15.06 -18.46 5.86
C THR A 110 -13.53 -18.56 5.82
N ARG A 111 -12.88 -17.62 5.13
CA ARG A 111 -11.42 -17.59 4.94
C ARG A 111 -10.67 -17.46 6.26
N ASN A 112 -9.72 -18.37 6.47
CA ASN A 112 -8.85 -18.41 7.64
C ASN A 112 -7.38 -18.76 7.30
N THR A 113 -7.05 -18.75 6.01
CA THR A 113 -5.69 -18.99 5.51
C THR A 113 -5.27 -17.85 4.57
N PRO A 114 -3.98 -17.49 4.51
CA PRO A 114 -3.52 -16.38 3.69
C PRO A 114 -3.96 -16.50 2.23
N TYR A 115 -4.43 -15.38 1.66
CA TYR A 115 -4.78 -15.29 0.24
C TYR A 115 -3.54 -15.42 -0.63
N LEU A 116 -3.64 -16.25 -1.66
CA LEU A 116 -2.62 -16.38 -2.70
C LEU A 116 -2.82 -15.32 -3.79
N GLU A 117 -1.76 -15.07 -4.57
CA GLU A 117 -1.80 -14.11 -5.66
C GLU A 117 -2.80 -14.47 -6.76
N ASP A 118 -3.07 -15.79 -6.93
CA ASP A 118 -4.00 -16.31 -7.93
C ASP A 118 -5.41 -16.59 -7.37
N ASP A 119 -5.65 -16.32 -6.09
CA ASP A 119 -7.00 -16.42 -5.53
C ASP A 119 -7.93 -15.39 -6.20
N PRO A 120 -9.18 -15.75 -6.49
CA PRO A 120 -10.14 -14.83 -7.10
C PRO A 120 -10.41 -13.65 -6.17
N THR A 121 -10.42 -12.45 -6.74
CA THR A 121 -10.80 -11.25 -6.00
C THR A 121 -12.31 -11.23 -5.74
N ALA A 122 -12.70 -10.78 -4.56
CA ALA A 122 -14.08 -10.64 -4.14
C ALA A 122 -14.20 -9.43 -3.18
N PRO A 123 -14.03 -8.18 -3.70
CA PRO A 123 -14.09 -6.97 -2.89
C PRO A 123 -15.50 -6.74 -2.33
N ILE A 124 -15.59 -6.18 -1.12
CA ILE A 124 -16.85 -5.93 -0.40
C ILE A 124 -17.13 -4.44 -0.17
N ASN A 125 -16.33 -3.57 -0.78
CA ASN A 125 -16.49 -2.11 -0.77
C ASN A 125 -15.99 -1.50 -2.08
N ASN A 126 -16.40 -0.25 -2.38
CA ASN A 126 -16.07 0.43 -3.62
C ASN A 126 -14.57 0.69 -3.79
N TYR A 127 -13.85 0.95 -2.70
CA TYR A 127 -12.40 1.10 -2.74
C TYR A 127 -11.72 -0.18 -3.26
N GLY A 128 -12.02 -1.33 -2.65
CA GLY A 128 -11.48 -2.63 -3.07
C GLY A 128 -11.85 -2.98 -4.51
N LEU A 129 -13.12 -2.73 -4.90
CA LEU A 129 -13.59 -2.98 -6.27
C LEU A 129 -12.83 -2.11 -7.29
N SER A 130 -12.71 -0.81 -7.04
CA SER A 130 -11.98 0.10 -7.95
C SER A 130 -10.51 -0.29 -8.11
N LYS A 131 -9.88 -0.78 -7.03
CA LYS A 131 -8.49 -1.27 -7.07
C LYS A 131 -8.39 -2.56 -7.85
N ALA A 132 -9.29 -3.54 -7.64
CA ALA A 132 -9.31 -4.80 -8.38
C ALA A 132 -9.48 -4.57 -9.90
N GLU A 133 -10.40 -3.70 -10.32
CA GLU A 133 -10.60 -3.34 -11.72
C GLU A 133 -9.36 -2.63 -12.32
N GLY A 134 -8.62 -1.84 -11.53
CA GLY A 134 -7.35 -1.25 -11.95
C GLY A 134 -6.25 -2.29 -12.14
N GLU A 135 -6.17 -3.30 -11.25
CA GLU A 135 -5.21 -4.41 -11.38
C GLU A 135 -5.37 -5.17 -12.70
N GLU A 136 -6.62 -5.43 -13.12
CA GLU A 136 -6.91 -6.14 -14.39
C GLU A 136 -6.24 -5.44 -15.57
N ALA A 137 -6.35 -4.12 -15.67
CA ALA A 137 -5.74 -3.34 -16.74
C ALA A 137 -4.20 -3.38 -16.68
N VAL A 138 -3.61 -3.34 -15.49
CA VAL A 138 -2.15 -3.42 -15.31
C VAL A 138 -1.63 -4.78 -15.77
N VAL A 139 -2.26 -5.87 -15.33
CA VAL A 139 -1.88 -7.24 -15.68
C VAL A 139 -2.05 -7.50 -17.18
N ALA A 140 -3.17 -7.07 -17.79
CA ALA A 140 -3.42 -7.21 -19.23
C ALA A 140 -2.39 -6.48 -20.10
N ASN A 141 -1.74 -5.45 -19.55
CA ASN A 141 -0.68 -4.71 -20.23
C ASN A 141 0.74 -5.18 -19.87
N GLY A 142 0.87 -6.26 -19.08
CA GLY A 142 2.17 -6.85 -18.69
C GLY A 142 2.86 -6.11 -17.54
N GLY A 143 2.15 -5.25 -16.82
CA GLY A 143 2.68 -4.57 -15.65
C GLY A 143 2.73 -5.45 -14.39
N ILE A 144 3.25 -4.88 -13.33
CA ILE A 144 3.42 -5.49 -12.02
C ILE A 144 2.41 -4.87 -11.04
N VAL A 145 1.69 -5.71 -10.33
CA VAL A 145 0.83 -5.29 -9.21
C VAL A 145 1.45 -5.80 -7.91
N ILE A 146 1.61 -4.91 -6.94
CA ILE A 146 1.95 -5.30 -5.56
C ILE A 146 0.75 -4.99 -4.67
N ARG A 147 0.06 -6.03 -4.20
CA ARG A 147 -0.95 -5.89 -3.14
C ARG A 147 -0.25 -5.80 -1.80
N THR A 148 -0.63 -4.80 -1.01
CA THR A 148 -0.16 -4.61 0.36
C THR A 148 -1.35 -4.43 1.30
N SER A 149 -1.11 -4.37 2.62
CA SER A 149 -2.19 -4.22 3.60
C SER A 149 -1.78 -3.31 4.75
N TRP A 150 -2.75 -2.57 5.31
CA TRP A 150 -2.63 -1.79 6.54
C TRP A 150 -1.37 -0.92 6.59
N LEU A 151 -1.12 -0.20 5.47
CA LEU A 151 0.08 0.60 5.29
C LEU A 151 0.16 1.74 6.30
N TYR A 152 1.29 1.86 6.98
CA TYR A 152 1.59 2.95 7.88
C TYR A 152 3.01 3.48 7.69
N SER A 153 3.25 4.70 8.16
CA SER A 153 4.55 5.36 8.05
C SER A 153 4.74 6.42 9.15
N PRO A 154 5.93 7.00 9.29
CA PRO A 154 6.14 8.17 10.13
C PRO A 154 5.40 9.43 9.66
N TRP A 155 4.94 9.45 8.41
CA TRP A 155 4.30 10.62 7.77
C TRP A 155 2.81 10.42 7.51
N GLY A 156 2.11 11.53 7.32
CA GLY A 156 0.70 11.56 6.94
C GLY A 156 -0.24 10.98 7.99
N ASN A 157 -1.49 10.80 7.61
CA ASN A 157 -2.52 10.23 8.48
C ASN A 157 -2.57 8.71 8.30
N ASN A 158 -2.42 7.97 9.38
CA ASN A 158 -2.51 6.51 9.40
C ASN A 158 -2.88 6.01 10.79
N PHE A 159 -3.18 4.72 10.89
CA PHE A 159 -3.64 4.11 12.13
C PHE A 159 -2.64 4.27 13.29
N VAL A 160 -1.33 4.13 13.04
CA VAL A 160 -0.30 4.26 14.08
C VAL A 160 -0.34 5.65 14.68
N ARG A 161 -0.31 6.70 13.86
CA ARG A 161 -0.36 8.08 14.34
C ARG A 161 -1.68 8.41 15.04
N THR A 162 -2.79 7.86 14.54
CA THR A 162 -4.11 8.02 15.18
C THR A 162 -4.12 7.41 16.57
N ILE A 163 -3.65 6.17 16.73
CA ILE A 163 -3.60 5.50 18.05
C ILE A 163 -2.64 6.23 18.99
N ILE A 164 -1.45 6.64 18.53
CA ILE A 164 -0.53 7.46 19.35
C ILE A 164 -1.24 8.70 19.87
N GLY A 165 -1.92 9.46 19.01
CA GLY A 165 -2.64 10.66 19.43
C GLY A 165 -3.76 10.36 20.43
N LEU A 166 -4.60 9.36 20.14
CA LEU A 166 -5.71 8.99 21.03
C LEU A 166 -5.23 8.48 22.39
N THR A 167 -4.14 7.72 22.45
CA THR A 167 -3.60 7.21 23.72
C THR A 167 -3.02 8.29 24.64
N THR A 168 -2.81 9.52 24.15
CA THR A 168 -2.41 10.67 24.97
C THR A 168 -3.59 11.45 25.55
N THR A 169 -4.78 11.34 24.95
CA THR A 169 -5.96 12.13 25.31
C THR A 169 -7.05 11.30 25.99
N GLU A 170 -7.15 10.02 25.63
CA GLU A 170 -8.23 9.15 26.09
C GLU A 170 -7.74 8.16 27.15
N PRO A 171 -8.44 8.01 28.29
CA PRO A 171 -8.09 7.01 29.31
C PRO A 171 -8.38 5.58 28.85
N THR A 172 -9.34 5.41 27.92
CA THR A 172 -9.74 4.10 27.39
C THR A 172 -10.05 4.19 25.89
N LEU A 173 -9.66 3.18 25.12
CA LEU A 173 -9.98 3.05 23.69
C LEU A 173 -10.61 1.69 23.44
N LYS A 174 -11.70 1.66 22.62
CA LYS A 174 -12.25 0.41 22.08
C LYS A 174 -11.75 0.24 20.65
N VAL A 175 -11.14 -0.90 20.34
CA VAL A 175 -10.61 -1.22 19.02
C VAL A 175 -11.12 -2.57 18.54
N VAL A 176 -11.45 -2.65 17.25
CA VAL A 176 -12.02 -3.84 16.61
C VAL A 176 -11.03 -5.02 16.66
N ASP A 177 -11.53 -6.21 17.05
CA ASP A 177 -10.74 -7.43 17.21
C ASP A 177 -11.19 -8.59 16.30
N ASP A 178 -12.22 -8.40 15.49
CA ASP A 178 -12.78 -9.38 14.55
C ASP A 178 -12.36 -9.14 13.08
N GLN A 179 -11.33 -8.34 12.85
CA GLN A 179 -10.72 -8.12 11.55
C GLN A 179 -9.23 -8.41 11.64
N ARG A 180 -8.75 -9.37 10.83
CA ARG A 180 -7.37 -9.86 10.84
C ARG A 180 -6.68 -9.59 9.50
N GLY A 181 -5.50 -8.96 9.56
CA GLY A 181 -4.67 -8.59 8.42
C GLY A 181 -3.19 -8.55 8.81
N THR A 182 -2.38 -7.87 8.02
CA THR A 182 -0.96 -7.66 8.34
C THR A 182 -0.62 -6.17 8.31
N PRO A 183 -0.21 -5.57 9.45
CA PRO A 183 0.37 -4.23 9.43
C PRO A 183 1.63 -4.20 8.55
N THR A 184 1.76 -3.20 7.68
CA THR A 184 2.89 -3.07 6.77
C THR A 184 3.50 -1.68 6.85
N SER A 185 4.79 -1.62 7.14
CA SER A 185 5.53 -0.35 7.13
C SER A 185 5.82 0.10 5.70
N ALA A 186 5.52 1.35 5.39
CA ALA A 186 5.91 1.95 4.11
C ALA A 186 7.43 1.95 3.92
N LEU A 187 8.21 1.99 5.01
CA LEU A 187 9.68 1.93 4.97
C LEU A 187 10.18 0.57 4.47
N THR A 188 9.60 -0.52 4.96
CA THR A 188 9.98 -1.88 4.53
C THR A 188 9.54 -2.15 3.10
N LEU A 189 8.32 -1.75 2.74
CA LEU A 189 7.80 -1.86 1.36
C LEU A 189 8.67 -1.04 0.38
N ALA A 190 9.06 0.18 0.75
CA ALA A 190 9.92 1.04 -0.08
C ALA A 190 11.31 0.41 -0.28
N ARG A 191 11.95 -0.09 0.78
CA ARG A 191 13.25 -0.78 0.68
C ARG A 191 13.17 -1.99 -0.26
N MET A 192 12.09 -2.75 -0.19
CA MET A 192 11.85 -3.87 -1.10
C MET A 192 11.74 -3.40 -2.55
N ILE A 193 10.92 -2.38 -2.83
CA ILE A 193 10.73 -1.84 -4.19
C ILE A 193 12.04 -1.29 -4.75
N VAL A 194 12.74 -0.46 -3.98
CA VAL A 194 14.04 0.11 -4.39
C VAL A 194 15.06 -0.99 -4.63
N GLY A 195 15.13 -1.99 -3.75
CA GLY A 195 16.02 -3.14 -3.94
C GLY A 195 15.72 -3.95 -5.21
N LEU A 196 14.45 -4.15 -5.58
CA LEU A 196 14.09 -4.80 -6.86
C LEU A 196 14.55 -3.96 -8.07
N ILE A 197 14.49 -2.63 -7.98
CA ILE A 197 14.95 -1.71 -9.02
C ILE A 197 16.47 -1.76 -9.14
N GLU A 198 17.21 -1.61 -8.04
CA GLU A 198 18.68 -1.64 -8.02
C GLU A 198 19.25 -2.94 -8.60
N ARG A 199 18.64 -4.07 -8.26
CA ARG A 199 19.02 -5.39 -8.79
C ARG A 199 18.49 -5.68 -10.19
N ARG A 200 17.77 -4.74 -10.81
CA ARG A 200 17.13 -4.89 -12.13
C ARG A 200 16.10 -6.03 -12.21
N GLN A 201 15.74 -6.63 -11.08
CA GLN A 201 14.75 -7.70 -11.02
C GLN A 201 13.39 -7.24 -11.50
N ILE A 202 13.01 -5.99 -11.20
CA ILE A 202 11.75 -5.36 -11.63
C ILE A 202 11.54 -5.41 -13.15
N LEU A 203 12.59 -5.39 -13.96
CA LEU A 203 12.52 -5.41 -15.42
C LEU A 203 12.09 -6.79 -15.98
N HIS A 204 12.11 -7.83 -15.14
CA HIS A 204 11.76 -9.20 -15.51
C HIS A 204 10.50 -9.69 -14.79
N MET A 205 9.84 -8.81 -14.04
CA MET A 205 8.60 -9.11 -13.31
C MET A 205 7.37 -8.77 -14.14
N SER A 206 6.29 -9.51 -13.93
CA SER A 206 4.95 -9.19 -14.42
C SER A 206 3.89 -9.90 -13.59
N GLY A 207 2.65 -9.41 -13.64
CA GLY A 207 1.54 -10.02 -12.90
C GLY A 207 1.47 -9.57 -11.44
N ILE A 208 0.83 -10.38 -10.60
CA ILE A 208 0.46 -10.01 -9.23
C ILE A 208 1.45 -10.61 -8.22
N TYR A 209 1.86 -9.79 -7.28
CA TYR A 209 2.67 -10.15 -6.12
C TYR A 209 2.02 -9.57 -4.85
N HIS A 210 2.25 -10.23 -3.73
CA HIS A 210 1.87 -9.74 -2.41
C HIS A 210 3.12 -9.34 -1.63
N TYR A 211 3.08 -8.18 -0.99
CA TYR A 211 4.10 -7.78 -0.01
C TYR A 211 3.46 -7.17 1.23
N THR A 212 3.72 -7.77 2.37
CA THR A 212 3.44 -7.24 3.70
C THR A 212 4.60 -7.59 4.62
N ASP A 213 4.69 -6.93 5.76
CA ASP A 213 5.61 -7.38 6.80
C ASP A 213 5.24 -8.81 7.27
N ARG A 214 6.12 -9.48 7.99
CA ARG A 214 5.91 -10.82 8.50
C ARG A 214 5.00 -10.81 9.73
N GLY A 215 4.13 -11.80 9.84
CA GLY A 215 3.15 -11.97 10.91
C GLY A 215 1.77 -11.52 10.49
N GLU A 216 0.87 -11.48 11.44
CA GLU A 216 -0.52 -11.03 11.31
C GLU A 216 -1.00 -10.45 12.63
N ALA A 217 -2.05 -9.64 12.60
CA ALA A 217 -2.64 -9.03 13.78
C ALA A 217 -4.11 -8.69 13.54
N THR A 218 -4.88 -8.51 14.62
CA THR A 218 -6.12 -7.74 14.58
C THR A 218 -5.80 -6.24 14.79
N TRP A 219 -6.76 -5.36 14.48
CA TRP A 219 -6.60 -3.93 14.79
C TRP A 219 -6.39 -3.69 16.29
N TYR A 220 -7.05 -4.50 17.13
CA TYR A 220 -6.86 -4.45 18.58
C TYR A 220 -5.44 -4.83 18.98
N GLU A 221 -4.92 -5.98 18.50
CA GLU A 221 -3.55 -6.41 18.74
C GLU A 221 -2.53 -5.37 18.27
N PHE A 222 -2.77 -4.75 17.10
CA PHE A 222 -1.93 -3.69 16.56
C PHE A 222 -1.95 -2.44 17.46
N ALA A 223 -3.12 -2.00 17.91
CA ALA A 223 -3.25 -0.87 18.81
C ALA A 223 -2.57 -1.12 20.17
N CYS A 224 -2.72 -2.33 20.73
CA CYS A 224 -2.04 -2.71 21.97
C CYS A 224 -0.52 -2.64 21.85
N GLU A 225 0.05 -3.09 20.73
CA GLU A 225 1.49 -3.03 20.51
C GLU A 225 1.98 -1.58 20.34
N ILE A 226 1.22 -0.72 19.64
CA ILE A 226 1.51 0.73 19.56
C ILE A 226 1.56 1.35 20.96
N ALA A 227 0.53 1.11 21.79
CA ALA A 227 0.47 1.63 23.16
C ALA A 227 1.63 1.13 24.00
N ARG A 228 1.99 -0.15 23.89
CA ARG A 228 3.13 -0.76 24.59
C ARG A 228 4.46 -0.06 24.25
N ILE A 229 4.73 0.16 22.95
CA ILE A 229 5.98 0.82 22.51
C ILE A 229 6.01 2.30 22.95
N CYS A 230 4.84 2.93 23.01
CA CYS A 230 4.71 4.31 23.45
C CYS A 230 4.71 4.48 24.97
N ASN A 231 4.68 3.39 25.75
CA ASN A 231 4.47 3.40 27.21
C ASN A 231 3.21 4.19 27.61
N ALA A 232 2.13 4.06 26.80
CA ALA A 232 0.89 4.78 27.03
C ALA A 232 0.12 4.21 28.24
N SER A 233 -0.47 5.09 29.06
CA SER A 233 -1.32 4.71 30.19
C SER A 233 -2.77 4.36 29.79
N CYS A 234 -3.16 4.63 28.56
CA CYS A 234 -4.48 4.35 28.02
C CYS A 234 -4.78 2.85 28.04
N THR A 235 -5.96 2.47 28.53
CA THR A 235 -6.44 1.08 28.46
C THR A 235 -7.10 0.81 27.11
N ILE A 236 -6.56 -0.13 26.33
CA ILE A 236 -7.17 -0.55 25.08
C ILE A 236 -8.02 -1.82 25.32
N THR A 237 -9.26 -1.79 24.88
CA THR A 237 -10.20 -2.92 24.99
C THR A 237 -10.69 -3.37 23.62
N ALA A 238 -10.86 -4.69 23.48
CA ALA A 238 -11.40 -5.26 22.26
C ALA A 238 -12.90 -4.94 22.11
N CYS A 239 -13.36 -4.79 20.87
CA CYS A 239 -14.77 -4.72 20.52
C CYS A 239 -15.02 -5.41 19.18
N SER A 240 -16.28 -5.71 18.88
CA SER A 240 -16.70 -6.22 17.58
C SER A 240 -16.82 -5.07 16.56
N SER A 241 -16.69 -5.39 15.28
CA SER A 241 -17.00 -4.47 14.19
C SER A 241 -18.47 -4.01 14.20
N THR A 242 -19.38 -4.81 14.75
CA THR A 242 -20.78 -4.43 14.95
C THR A 242 -20.97 -3.33 16.00
N ASP A 243 -20.06 -3.20 16.95
CA ASP A 243 -20.07 -2.10 17.95
C ASP A 243 -19.53 -0.80 17.38
N ARG A 244 -18.85 -0.86 16.24
CA ARG A 244 -18.28 0.28 15.52
C ARG A 244 -18.64 0.23 14.04
N PRO A 245 -19.91 0.42 13.69
CA PRO A 245 -20.35 0.38 12.30
C PRO A 245 -19.63 1.45 11.47
N THR A 246 -19.13 1.05 10.31
CA THR A 246 -18.50 1.91 9.32
C THR A 246 -19.33 1.84 8.04
N ARG A 247 -19.24 2.88 7.20
CA ARG A 247 -19.94 2.91 5.91
C ARG A 247 -19.39 1.83 4.98
N ALA A 248 -18.09 1.82 4.80
CA ALA A 248 -17.41 0.78 4.03
C ALA A 248 -17.28 -0.51 4.87
N LYS A 249 -17.72 -1.63 4.30
CA LYS A 249 -17.47 -2.94 4.89
C LYS A 249 -15.98 -3.28 4.80
N ARG A 250 -15.45 -3.93 5.83
CA ARG A 250 -14.05 -4.35 5.88
C ARG A 250 -13.93 -5.87 5.95
N PRO A 251 -12.93 -6.47 5.29
CA PRO A 251 -12.66 -7.90 5.38
C PRO A 251 -12.48 -8.36 6.83
N ALA A 252 -13.12 -9.47 7.22
CA ALA A 252 -12.85 -10.09 8.50
C ALA A 252 -11.45 -10.75 8.50
N TYR A 253 -11.01 -11.23 7.33
CA TYR A 253 -9.68 -11.80 7.13
C TYR A 253 -9.10 -11.31 5.79
N SER A 254 -7.91 -10.73 5.81
CA SER A 254 -7.23 -10.21 4.61
C SER A 254 -5.73 -10.48 4.58
N VAL A 255 -5.25 -11.46 5.35
CA VAL A 255 -3.83 -11.82 5.36
C VAL A 255 -3.37 -12.30 3.99
N LEU A 256 -2.27 -11.74 3.49
CA LEU A 256 -1.70 -12.04 2.18
C LEU A 256 -0.53 -13.02 2.28
N SER A 257 -0.49 -14.03 1.40
CA SER A 257 0.67 -14.91 1.22
C SER A 257 1.79 -14.14 0.51
N LYS A 258 3.01 -14.22 1.00
CA LYS A 258 4.20 -13.59 0.42
C LYS A 258 5.09 -14.58 -0.34
N ARG A 259 4.56 -15.77 -0.67
CA ARG A 259 5.38 -16.84 -1.25
C ARG A 259 6.04 -16.42 -2.58
N ARG A 260 5.27 -15.76 -3.46
CA ARG A 260 5.75 -15.38 -4.79
C ARG A 260 6.84 -14.30 -4.73
N ILE A 261 6.66 -13.27 -3.93
CA ILE A 261 7.68 -12.22 -3.80
C ILE A 261 8.96 -12.74 -3.13
N CYS A 262 8.86 -13.69 -2.21
CA CYS A 262 10.01 -14.31 -1.55
C CYS A 262 10.80 -15.28 -2.45
N THR A 263 10.42 -15.48 -3.70
CA THR A 263 11.25 -16.22 -4.67
C THR A 263 12.39 -15.36 -5.24
N PHE A 264 12.32 -14.05 -5.08
CA PHE A 264 13.42 -13.16 -5.44
C PHE A 264 14.49 -13.14 -4.35
N ASP A 265 15.73 -13.24 -4.76
CA ASP A 265 16.88 -13.23 -3.86
C ASP A 265 16.90 -11.94 -3.02
N GLU A 266 17.33 -12.09 -1.76
CA GLU A 266 17.52 -11.00 -0.79
C GLU A 266 16.23 -10.28 -0.32
N ILE A 267 15.02 -10.75 -0.68
CA ILE A 267 13.81 -10.23 -0.05
C ILE A 267 13.64 -10.85 1.33
N ILE A 268 13.95 -10.05 2.36
CA ILE A 268 13.82 -10.41 3.76
C ILE A 268 12.58 -9.69 4.31
N LEU A 269 11.59 -10.47 4.78
CA LEU A 269 10.41 -9.92 5.42
C LEU A 269 10.72 -9.54 6.88
N THR A 270 10.58 -8.26 7.20
CA THR A 270 10.68 -7.76 8.57
C THR A 270 9.44 -8.18 9.37
N ASP A 271 9.60 -8.55 10.64
CA ASP A 271 8.46 -8.77 11.53
C ASP A 271 7.73 -7.42 11.76
N TRP A 272 6.39 -7.43 11.69
CA TRP A 272 5.61 -6.19 11.78
C TRP A 272 5.83 -5.42 13.09
N LYS A 273 6.14 -6.10 14.22
CA LYS A 273 6.45 -5.44 15.49
C LYS A 273 7.80 -4.72 15.46
N VAL A 274 8.78 -5.31 14.77
CA VAL A 274 10.10 -4.68 14.56
C VAL A 274 9.96 -3.46 13.65
N ALA A 275 9.22 -3.59 12.55
CA ALA A 275 8.95 -2.48 11.64
C ALA A 275 8.15 -1.36 12.31
N LEU A 276 7.19 -1.71 13.18
CA LEU A 276 6.43 -0.75 13.98
C LEU A 276 7.32 0.02 14.96
N ALA A 277 8.23 -0.67 15.66
CA ALA A 277 9.15 -0.01 16.59
C ALA A 277 10.08 0.98 15.88
N GLU A 278 10.58 0.63 14.68
CA GLU A 278 11.33 1.55 13.83
C GLU A 278 10.50 2.79 13.48
N CYS A 279 9.28 2.59 13.00
CA CYS A 279 8.38 3.68 12.62
C CYS A 279 8.09 4.63 13.79
N ILE A 280 7.75 4.09 14.98
CA ILE A 280 7.45 4.90 16.17
C ILE A 280 8.69 5.68 16.62
N THR A 281 9.88 5.08 16.54
CA THR A 281 11.13 5.78 16.88
C THR A 281 11.30 7.00 15.98
N ARG A 282 11.04 6.89 14.69
CA ARG A 282 11.11 8.02 13.74
C ARG A 282 10.03 9.08 13.98
N ILE A 283 8.80 8.67 14.37
CA ILE A 283 7.74 9.62 14.74
C ILE A 283 8.16 10.49 15.94
N LYS A 284 8.90 9.92 16.88
CA LYS A 284 9.36 10.64 18.08
C LYS A 284 10.55 11.58 17.81
N GLN A 285 11.25 11.41 16.69
CA GLN A 285 12.41 12.25 16.30
C GLN A 285 12.00 13.45 15.44
N ASN A 286 10.81 13.42 14.84
CA ASN A 286 10.23 14.51 14.03
C ASN A 286 9.22 15.33 14.84
#